data_2db19400715cd429055d1749dcc5b9fb
#
_entry.id   2db19400715cd429055d1749dcc5b9fb
#
_cell.length_a   1.000
_cell.length_b   1.000
_cell.length_c   1.000
_cell.angle_alpha   90.00
_cell.angle_beta   90.00
_cell.angle_gamma   90.00
#
_symmetry.space_group_name_H-M   'P 1'
#
loop_
_entity.id
_entity.type
_entity.pdbx_description
1 polymer ?
#
loop_
_entity_poly.entity_id
_entity_poly.type
_entity_poly.pdbx_seq_one_letter_code
_entity_poly.pdbx_strand_id
1 'polypeptide(L)'
;DIGTYESRGMLIDENMIPVADCSVTHGMDHPQEGWFEHDADKVWWGDFCKLCRLLLEKSNIRSDEIRCVGTSALGTDCLPVDKDCNPLRPAILYGIDSRAEEEIKWLTQYYGDDVKKMFGHPICTGDTAAKILWLKNHEPEVYEKTYKFLTGSSYLTAKLTGKYVIDQF
;
A
#
# COMPACT_ATOMS: atom_id res chain seq x y z
N ASP A 1 -6.41 -3.24 -8.66
CA ASP A 1 -5.85 -4.00 -7.53
C ASP A 1 -4.35 -4.11 -7.67
N ILE A 2 -3.60 -3.75 -6.63
CA ILE A 2 -2.13 -3.90 -6.57
C ILE A 2 -1.83 -5.05 -5.62
N GLY A 3 -1.40 -6.17 -6.18
CA GLY A 3 -1.03 -7.36 -5.41
C GLY A 3 0.46 -7.46 -5.12
N THR A 4 0.87 -8.59 -4.56
CA THR A 4 2.27 -8.85 -4.15
C THR A 4 3.21 -9.01 -5.35
N TYR A 5 2.76 -9.67 -6.43
CA TYR A 5 3.55 -9.99 -7.62
C TYR A 5 2.92 -9.52 -8.92
N GLU A 6 1.68 -9.08 -8.86
CA GLU A 6 0.90 -8.72 -10.02
C GLU A 6 -0.11 -7.64 -9.67
N SER A 7 -0.19 -6.62 -10.50
CA SER A 7 -1.25 -5.62 -10.47
C SER A 7 -2.32 -5.97 -11.51
N ARG A 8 -3.60 -5.82 -11.15
CA ARG A 8 -4.73 -6.15 -12.01
C ARG A 8 -5.67 -4.98 -12.17
N GLY A 9 -6.17 -4.81 -13.38
CA GLY A 9 -7.16 -3.81 -13.72
C GLY A 9 -8.37 -4.43 -14.42
N MET A 10 -9.55 -3.90 -14.12
CA MET A 10 -10.79 -4.28 -14.78
C MET A 10 -11.60 -3.02 -15.09
N LEU A 11 -12.15 -2.95 -16.28
CA LEU A 11 -13.13 -1.97 -16.69
C LEU A 11 -14.50 -2.64 -16.72
N ILE A 12 -15.46 -2.06 -16.05
CA ILE A 12 -16.85 -2.55 -16.00
C ILE A 12 -17.79 -1.46 -16.50
N ASP A 13 -18.93 -1.86 -17.06
CA ASP A 13 -20.00 -0.95 -17.42
C ASP A 13 -20.91 -0.58 -16.22
N GLU A 14 -21.94 0.21 -16.47
CA GLU A 14 -22.91 0.63 -15.46
C GLU A 14 -23.76 -0.53 -14.88
N ASN A 15 -23.79 -1.68 -15.56
CA ASN A 15 -24.47 -2.90 -15.12
C ASN A 15 -23.53 -3.87 -14.42
N MET A 16 -22.29 -3.45 -14.10
CA MET A 16 -21.22 -4.28 -13.50
C MET A 16 -20.74 -5.40 -14.41
N ILE A 17 -20.93 -5.29 -15.74
CA ILE A 17 -20.47 -6.27 -16.72
C ILE A 17 -19.01 -5.92 -17.10
N PRO A 18 -18.07 -6.87 -17.02
CA PRO A 18 -16.70 -6.66 -17.44
C PRO A 18 -16.61 -6.31 -18.95
N VAL A 19 -15.95 -5.20 -19.26
CA VAL A 19 -15.69 -4.73 -20.62
C VAL A 19 -14.28 -5.08 -21.04
N ALA A 20 -13.31 -4.91 -20.16
CA ALA A 20 -11.91 -5.27 -20.37
C ALA A 20 -11.23 -5.56 -19.03
N ASP A 21 -10.24 -6.42 -19.07
CA ASP A 21 -9.34 -6.71 -17.96
C ASP A 21 -7.89 -6.79 -18.45
N CYS A 22 -6.95 -6.53 -17.57
CA CYS A 22 -5.53 -6.69 -17.85
C CYS A 22 -4.74 -6.86 -16.56
N SER A 23 -3.51 -7.33 -16.69
CA SER A 23 -2.58 -7.42 -15.57
C SER A 23 -1.18 -6.97 -15.95
N VAL A 24 -0.39 -6.64 -14.94
CA VAL A 24 1.03 -6.29 -15.03
C VAL A 24 1.76 -7.05 -13.93
N THR A 25 2.68 -7.91 -14.32
CA THR A 25 3.55 -8.61 -13.39
C THR A 25 4.67 -7.71 -12.91
N HIS A 26 4.99 -7.78 -11.63
CA HIS A 26 6.12 -7.11 -11.00
C HIS A 26 6.78 -8.05 -9.97
N GLY A 27 7.90 -7.65 -9.41
CA GLY A 27 8.58 -8.35 -8.32
C GLY A 27 8.48 -7.61 -7.00
N MET A 28 9.07 -8.21 -5.97
CA MET A 28 9.37 -7.55 -4.70
C MET A 28 10.87 -7.41 -4.55
N ASP A 29 11.29 -6.35 -3.89
CA ASP A 29 12.67 -6.19 -3.46
C ASP A 29 12.88 -6.91 -2.12
N HIS A 30 14.02 -7.58 -2.01
CA HIS A 30 14.45 -8.34 -0.83
C HIS A 30 15.81 -7.80 -0.36
N PRO A 31 15.88 -6.62 0.27
CA PRO A 31 17.15 -6.01 0.64
C PRO A 31 17.91 -6.81 1.69
N GLN A 32 17.21 -7.55 2.55
CA GLN A 32 17.75 -8.48 3.54
C GLN A 32 16.81 -9.67 3.74
N GLU A 33 17.29 -10.71 4.41
CA GLU A 33 16.44 -11.83 4.80
C GLU A 33 15.26 -11.38 5.67
N GLY A 34 14.05 -11.79 5.31
CA GLY A 34 12.81 -11.42 5.99
C GLY A 34 12.31 -10.00 5.68
N TRP A 35 13.00 -9.23 4.82
CA TRP A 35 12.57 -7.90 4.40
C TRP A 35 11.93 -7.94 3.02
N PHE A 36 10.77 -7.32 2.88
CA PHE A 36 9.98 -7.31 1.65
C PHE A 36 9.49 -5.91 1.36
N GLU A 37 9.87 -5.39 0.18
CA GLU A 37 9.60 -4.00 -0.18
C GLU A 37 9.02 -3.86 -1.59
N HIS A 38 8.22 -2.80 -1.78
CA HIS A 38 7.84 -2.30 -3.10
C HIS A 38 8.29 -0.85 -3.26
N ASP A 39 8.86 -0.53 -4.42
CA ASP A 39 8.99 0.85 -4.87
C ASP A 39 7.60 1.37 -5.27
N ALA A 40 7.01 2.21 -4.42
CA ALA A 40 5.62 2.64 -4.61
C ALA A 40 5.41 3.47 -5.89
N ASP A 41 6.40 4.26 -6.33
CA ASP A 41 6.29 5.02 -7.57
C ASP A 41 6.36 4.11 -8.80
N LYS A 42 7.24 3.10 -8.81
CA LYS A 42 7.40 2.19 -9.95
C LYS A 42 6.31 1.13 -9.98
N VAL A 43 6.06 0.46 -8.84
CA VAL A 43 5.13 -0.67 -8.77
C VAL A 43 3.70 -0.15 -8.63
N TRP A 44 3.39 0.61 -7.57
CA TRP A 44 1.99 0.97 -7.31
C TRP A 44 1.45 2.00 -8.30
N TRP A 45 2.14 3.15 -8.42
CA TRP A 45 1.70 4.21 -9.33
C TRP A 45 2.00 3.88 -10.80
N GLY A 46 3.17 3.31 -11.07
CA GLY A 46 3.59 2.92 -12.43
C GLY A 46 2.68 1.86 -13.03
N ASP A 47 2.37 0.81 -12.27
CA ASP A 47 1.44 -0.24 -12.73
C ASP A 47 0.02 0.30 -12.89
N PHE A 48 -0.46 1.12 -11.94
CA PHE A 48 -1.76 1.78 -12.08
C PHE A 48 -1.86 2.55 -13.40
N CYS A 49 -0.88 3.38 -13.71
CA CYS A 49 -0.85 4.13 -14.97
C CYS A 49 -0.80 3.21 -16.20
N LYS A 50 -0.03 2.12 -16.13
CA LYS A 50 0.08 1.14 -17.20
C LYS A 50 -1.23 0.38 -17.42
N LEU A 51 -1.86 -0.07 -16.33
CA LEU A 51 -3.17 -0.73 -16.39
C LEU A 51 -4.24 0.17 -17.01
N CYS A 52 -4.29 1.45 -16.63
CA CYS A 52 -5.23 2.40 -17.22
C CYS A 52 -5.06 2.50 -18.75
N ARG A 53 -3.82 2.60 -19.24
CA ARG A 53 -3.56 2.64 -20.70
C ARG A 53 -3.99 1.35 -21.38
N LEU A 54 -3.60 0.19 -20.85
CA LEU A 54 -3.94 -1.11 -21.40
C LEU A 54 -5.46 -1.35 -21.45
N LEU A 55 -6.19 -0.93 -20.41
CA LEU A 55 -7.65 -1.04 -20.37
C LEU A 55 -8.33 -0.18 -21.44
N LEU A 56 -7.89 1.07 -21.62
CA LEU A 56 -8.42 1.96 -22.65
C LEU A 56 -8.10 1.44 -24.06
N GLU A 57 -6.89 0.99 -24.30
CA GLU A 57 -6.49 0.37 -25.60
C GLU A 57 -7.31 -0.88 -25.90
N LYS A 58 -7.49 -1.78 -24.92
CA LYS A 58 -8.21 -3.04 -25.09
C LYS A 58 -9.72 -2.85 -25.28
N SER A 59 -10.31 -1.89 -24.59
CA SER A 59 -11.75 -1.61 -24.65
C SER A 59 -12.14 -0.68 -25.81
N ASN A 60 -11.20 0.07 -26.36
CA ASN A 60 -11.44 1.16 -27.30
C ASN A 60 -12.40 2.26 -26.75
N ILE A 61 -12.49 2.39 -25.41
CA ILE A 61 -13.28 3.42 -24.72
C ILE A 61 -12.40 4.65 -24.53
N ARG A 62 -12.98 5.83 -24.67
CA ARG A 62 -12.28 7.09 -24.46
C ARG A 62 -12.15 7.38 -22.96
N SER A 63 -11.06 8.02 -22.56
CA SER A 63 -10.81 8.34 -21.14
C SER A 63 -11.86 9.25 -20.51
N ASP A 64 -12.54 10.10 -21.30
CA ASP A 64 -13.60 10.99 -20.82
C ASP A 64 -14.94 10.26 -20.58
N GLU A 65 -15.06 9.00 -20.97
CA GLU A 65 -16.21 8.14 -20.67
C GLU A 65 -16.06 7.43 -19.31
N ILE A 66 -14.85 7.45 -18.71
CA ILE A 66 -14.63 6.87 -17.37
C ILE A 66 -15.29 7.74 -16.31
N ARG A 67 -16.21 7.17 -15.55
CA ARG A 67 -16.98 7.88 -14.53
C ARG A 67 -16.38 7.77 -13.12
N CYS A 68 -15.75 6.65 -12.82
CA CYS A 68 -15.22 6.37 -11.50
C CYS A 68 -14.00 5.48 -11.57
N VAL A 69 -13.09 5.64 -10.60
CA VAL A 69 -11.94 4.76 -10.40
C VAL A 69 -11.98 4.30 -8.94
N GLY A 70 -11.98 2.99 -8.74
CA GLY A 70 -11.80 2.36 -7.45
C GLY A 70 -10.41 1.73 -7.36
N THR A 71 -9.75 1.82 -6.22
CA THR A 71 -8.45 1.23 -5.97
C THR A 71 -8.50 0.22 -4.84
N SER A 72 -7.78 -0.87 -5.00
CA SER A 72 -7.53 -1.88 -3.98
C SER A 72 -6.04 -2.21 -4.03
N ALA A 73 -5.46 -2.54 -2.92
CA ALA A 73 -4.04 -2.90 -2.82
C ALA A 73 -3.82 -3.83 -1.62
N LEU A 74 -2.57 -4.27 -1.45
CA LEU A 74 -2.13 -4.92 -0.24
C LEU A 74 -2.55 -4.10 0.99
N GLY A 75 -3.15 -4.73 1.97
CA GLY A 75 -3.53 -4.08 3.22
C GLY A 75 -2.33 -3.92 4.16
N THR A 76 -2.37 -2.97 5.07
CA THR A 76 -1.39 -2.83 6.15
C THR A 76 0.09 -2.64 5.75
N ASP A 77 0.36 -2.26 4.51
CA ASP A 77 1.69 -1.78 4.12
C ASP A 77 2.05 -0.49 4.87
N CYS A 78 3.34 -0.20 4.95
CA CYS A 78 3.82 1.02 5.56
C CYS A 78 4.68 1.81 4.57
N LEU A 79 4.09 2.84 3.97
CA LEU A 79 4.76 3.79 3.08
C LEU A 79 4.84 5.16 3.72
N PRO A 80 6.02 5.61 4.19
CA PRO A 80 6.21 6.99 4.62
C PRO A 80 6.29 7.92 3.42
N VAL A 81 5.50 8.99 3.42
CA VAL A 81 5.49 10.01 2.38
C VAL A 81 5.68 11.41 2.96
N ASP A 82 6.24 12.32 2.17
CA ASP A 82 6.31 13.74 2.47
C ASP A 82 4.97 14.48 2.20
N LYS A 83 4.96 15.81 2.35
CA LYS A 83 3.76 16.64 2.15
C LYS A 83 3.26 16.65 0.70
N ASP A 84 4.14 16.37 -0.23
CA ASP A 84 3.84 16.34 -1.67
C ASP A 84 3.53 14.92 -2.16
N CYS A 85 3.32 13.98 -1.23
CA CYS A 85 3.06 12.55 -1.50
C CYS A 85 4.22 11.84 -2.22
N ASN A 86 5.46 12.30 -2.03
CA ASN A 86 6.63 11.58 -2.51
C ASN A 86 7.03 10.51 -1.49
N PRO A 87 7.23 9.26 -1.91
CA PRO A 87 7.79 8.23 -1.05
C PRO A 87 9.18 8.61 -0.53
N LEU A 88 9.38 8.49 0.78
CA LEU A 88 10.68 8.76 1.41
C LEU A 88 11.60 7.53 1.42
N ARG A 89 11.02 6.37 1.17
CA ARG A 89 11.67 5.07 0.99
C ARG A 89 10.71 4.08 0.35
N PRO A 90 11.17 2.88 -0.07
CA PRO A 90 10.27 1.80 -0.48
C PRO A 90 9.31 1.40 0.64
N ALA A 91 8.10 0.98 0.26
CA ALA A 91 7.07 0.54 1.20
C ALA A 91 7.49 -0.77 1.88
N ILE A 92 7.31 -0.86 3.20
CA ILE A 92 7.42 -2.10 3.95
C ILE A 92 6.11 -2.86 3.78
N LEU A 93 6.19 -4.07 3.22
CA LEU A 93 4.99 -4.83 2.89
C LEU A 93 4.31 -5.42 4.13
N TYR A 94 3.06 -5.78 3.97
CA TYR A 94 2.14 -6.31 4.98
C TYR A 94 2.75 -7.45 5.85
N GLY A 95 2.01 -8.44 6.27
CA GLY A 95 2.41 -9.46 7.24
C GLY A 95 3.55 -10.42 6.84
N ILE A 96 4.12 -10.29 5.63
CA ILE A 96 5.27 -11.09 5.18
C ILE A 96 6.62 -10.51 5.62
N ASP A 97 6.70 -9.21 5.88
CA ASP A 97 7.93 -8.54 6.34
C ASP A 97 8.09 -8.72 7.85
N SER A 98 9.23 -9.23 8.28
CA SER A 98 9.52 -9.56 9.67
C SER A 98 10.48 -8.58 10.36
N ARG A 99 10.87 -7.46 9.71
CA ARG A 99 11.86 -6.53 10.25
C ARG A 99 11.50 -5.93 11.61
N ALA A 100 10.21 -5.79 11.92
CA ALA A 100 9.71 -5.15 13.13
C ALA A 100 9.41 -6.13 14.29
N GLU A 101 10.02 -7.33 14.30
CA GLU A 101 9.77 -8.33 15.35
C GLU A 101 10.11 -7.84 16.76
N GLU A 102 11.18 -7.07 16.92
CA GLU A 102 11.54 -6.51 18.23
C GLU A 102 10.55 -5.44 18.69
N GLU A 103 10.06 -4.62 17.77
CA GLU A 103 9.01 -3.63 18.04
C GLU A 103 7.67 -4.32 18.40
N ILE A 104 7.34 -5.43 17.74
CA ILE A 104 6.16 -6.24 18.08
C ILE A 104 6.28 -6.78 19.51
N LYS A 105 7.44 -7.32 19.89
CA LYS A 105 7.71 -7.81 21.25
C LYS A 105 7.57 -6.68 22.28
N TRP A 106 8.18 -5.53 21.99
CA TRP A 106 8.11 -4.35 22.86
C TRP A 106 6.67 -3.84 23.01
N LEU A 107 5.94 -3.66 21.91
CA LEU A 107 4.53 -3.22 21.94
C LEU A 107 3.64 -4.20 22.69
N THR A 108 3.85 -5.50 22.48
CA THR A 108 3.11 -6.57 23.18
C THR A 108 3.38 -6.54 24.68
N GLN A 109 4.65 -6.33 25.09
CA GLN A 109 5.01 -6.23 26.50
C GLN A 109 4.44 -4.96 27.16
N TYR A 110 4.47 -3.83 26.43
CA TYR A 110 4.07 -2.53 26.96
C TYR A 110 2.53 -2.37 27.05
N TYR A 111 1.81 -2.75 26.02
CA TYR A 111 0.36 -2.57 25.92
C TYR A 111 -0.44 -3.84 26.24
N GLY A 112 0.19 -5.01 26.15
CA GLY A 112 -0.38 -6.29 26.57
C GLY A 112 -1.79 -6.56 26.05
N ASP A 113 -2.68 -6.89 26.97
CA ASP A 113 -4.07 -7.23 26.68
C ASP A 113 -4.92 -6.06 26.16
N ASP A 114 -4.50 -4.82 26.35
CA ASP A 114 -5.29 -3.66 25.91
C ASP A 114 -5.34 -3.57 24.38
N VAL A 115 -4.24 -3.88 23.68
CA VAL A 115 -4.23 -3.97 22.22
C VAL A 115 -5.15 -5.08 21.74
N LYS A 116 -5.08 -6.26 22.38
CA LYS A 116 -5.95 -7.39 22.04
C LYS A 116 -7.43 -7.06 22.23
N LYS A 117 -7.77 -6.31 23.29
CA LYS A 117 -9.16 -5.83 23.50
C LYS A 117 -9.59 -4.82 22.45
N MET A 118 -8.68 -3.93 22.02
CA MET A 118 -8.96 -2.87 21.05
C MET A 118 -9.07 -3.40 19.60
N PHE A 119 -8.17 -4.28 19.19
CA PHE A 119 -8.06 -4.77 17.80
C PHE A 119 -8.56 -6.20 17.59
N GLY A 120 -8.91 -6.93 18.67
CA GLY A 120 -9.38 -8.32 18.61
C GLY A 120 -8.28 -9.36 18.39
N HIS A 121 -7.02 -8.94 18.20
CA HIS A 121 -5.86 -9.82 18.02
C HIS A 121 -4.60 -9.23 18.69
N PRO A 122 -3.58 -10.07 18.99
CA PRO A 122 -2.28 -9.57 19.43
C PRO A 122 -1.57 -8.84 18.28
N ILE A 123 -0.66 -7.93 18.62
CA ILE A 123 0.17 -7.24 17.60
C ILE A 123 0.98 -8.29 16.81
N CYS A 124 1.01 -8.11 15.50
CA CYS A 124 1.70 -9.03 14.60
C CYS A 124 2.40 -8.27 13.44
N THR A 125 3.07 -9.00 12.57
CA THR A 125 3.74 -8.45 11.38
C THR A 125 2.78 -7.77 10.40
N GLY A 126 1.49 -8.07 10.48
CA GLY A 126 0.43 -7.39 9.74
C GLY A 126 0.11 -5.98 10.23
N ASP A 127 0.55 -5.58 11.42
CA ASP A 127 0.20 -4.27 11.98
C ASP A 127 1.18 -3.18 11.57
N THR A 128 0.65 -2.11 10.97
CA THR A 128 1.46 -0.96 10.54
C THR A 128 2.13 -0.23 11.72
N ALA A 129 1.55 -0.28 12.92
CA ALA A 129 2.09 0.36 14.11
C ALA A 129 3.52 -0.11 14.45
N ALA A 130 3.79 -1.41 14.33
CA ALA A 130 5.12 -1.97 14.57
C ALA A 130 6.13 -1.48 13.54
N LYS A 131 5.74 -1.38 12.26
CA LYS A 131 6.57 -0.86 11.17
C LYS A 131 6.88 0.64 11.35
N ILE A 132 5.91 1.43 11.81
CA ILE A 132 6.11 2.85 12.13
C ILE A 132 7.11 2.99 13.29
N LEU A 133 6.98 2.17 14.33
CA LEU A 133 7.92 2.17 15.45
C LEU A 133 9.32 1.75 15.00
N TRP A 134 9.42 0.75 14.12
CA TRP A 134 10.69 0.35 13.52
C TRP A 134 11.34 1.51 12.75
N LEU A 135 10.60 2.23 11.92
CA LEU A 135 11.09 3.42 11.21
C LEU A 135 11.61 4.48 12.18
N LYS A 136 10.88 4.73 13.27
CA LYS A 136 11.33 5.67 14.30
C LYS A 136 12.66 5.25 14.94
N ASN A 137 12.86 3.96 15.17
CA ASN A 137 14.05 3.44 15.87
C ASN A 137 15.26 3.29 14.94
N HIS A 138 15.04 2.88 13.68
CA HIS A 138 16.12 2.46 12.77
C HIS A 138 16.35 3.44 11.61
N GLU A 139 15.35 4.23 11.22
CA GLU A 139 15.43 5.25 10.17
C GLU A 139 14.85 6.60 10.68
N PRO A 140 15.39 7.18 11.76
CA PRO A 140 14.79 8.38 12.39
C PRO A 140 14.69 9.57 11.44
N GLU A 141 15.63 9.74 10.51
CA GLU A 141 15.57 10.82 9.51
C GLU A 141 14.38 10.68 8.55
N VAL A 142 14.02 9.44 8.18
CA VAL A 142 12.82 9.15 7.37
C VAL A 142 11.58 9.44 8.21
N TYR A 143 11.55 8.93 9.45
CA TYR A 143 10.43 9.14 10.35
C TYR A 143 10.13 10.62 10.59
N GLU A 144 11.14 11.45 10.86
CA GLU A 144 11.00 12.88 11.12
C GLU A 144 10.51 13.67 9.90
N LYS A 145 10.90 13.27 8.69
CA LYS A 145 10.44 13.88 7.44
C LYS A 145 9.07 13.40 7.00
N THR A 146 8.55 12.34 7.61
CA THR A 146 7.27 11.74 7.21
C THR A 146 6.10 12.64 7.57
N TYR A 147 5.30 12.98 6.57
CA TYR A 147 4.03 13.67 6.77
C TYR A 147 2.89 12.69 7.05
N LYS A 148 2.83 11.58 6.32
CA LYS A 148 1.83 10.51 6.49
C LYS A 148 2.45 9.14 6.24
N PHE A 149 1.90 8.13 6.91
CA PHE A 149 2.12 6.73 6.58
C PHE A 149 0.90 6.23 5.80
N LEU A 150 1.10 5.66 4.62
CA LEU A 150 0.04 5.24 3.71
C LEU A 150 0.12 3.74 3.42
N THR A 151 -1.04 3.14 3.19
CA THR A 151 -1.17 1.82 2.54
C THR A 151 -1.17 2.00 1.03
N GLY A 152 -1.08 0.92 0.25
CA GLY A 152 -1.09 1.00 -1.21
C GLY A 152 -2.35 1.69 -1.77
N SER A 153 -3.54 1.34 -1.26
CA SER A 153 -4.81 1.97 -1.68
C SER A 153 -4.88 3.45 -1.30
N SER A 154 -4.39 3.79 -0.10
CA SER A 154 -4.33 5.19 0.38
C SER A 154 -3.36 6.04 -0.45
N TYR A 155 -2.21 5.47 -0.84
CA TYR A 155 -1.24 6.13 -1.71
C TYR A 155 -1.82 6.42 -3.09
N LEU A 156 -2.43 5.43 -3.75
CA LEU A 156 -3.10 5.64 -5.04
C LEU A 156 -4.19 6.71 -4.94
N THR A 157 -4.99 6.68 -3.87
CA THR A 157 -6.02 7.70 -3.64
C THR A 157 -5.41 9.09 -3.47
N ALA A 158 -4.31 9.21 -2.72
CA ALA A 158 -3.62 10.49 -2.53
C ALA A 158 -3.03 11.02 -3.86
N LYS A 159 -2.42 10.15 -4.67
CA LYS A 159 -1.89 10.51 -6.02
C LYS A 159 -3.00 10.97 -6.98
N LEU A 160 -4.18 10.36 -6.91
CA LEU A 160 -5.32 10.68 -7.78
C LEU A 160 -6.08 11.94 -7.36
N THR A 161 -6.16 12.23 -6.07
CA THR A 161 -7.09 13.24 -5.53
C THR A 161 -6.43 14.35 -4.73
N GLY A 162 -5.18 14.19 -4.35
CA GLY A 162 -4.48 15.07 -3.40
C GLY A 162 -4.98 14.95 -1.95
N LYS A 163 -5.83 13.94 -1.64
CA LYS A 163 -6.41 13.75 -0.30
C LYS A 163 -5.81 12.52 0.37
N TYR A 164 -5.39 12.70 1.61
CA TYR A 164 -4.89 11.63 2.46
C TYR A 164 -6.06 11.01 3.22
N VAL A 165 -6.38 9.79 2.89
CA VAL A 165 -7.47 9.00 3.49
C VAL A 165 -6.97 7.62 3.86
N ILE A 166 -7.67 6.96 4.77
CA ILE A 166 -7.46 5.56 5.13
C ILE A 166 -8.84 4.91 5.24
N ASP A 167 -8.93 3.65 4.86
CA ASP A 167 -10.08 2.80 5.10
C ASP A 167 -10.22 2.44 6.59
N GLN A 168 -11.41 2.10 6.99
CA GLN A 168 -11.69 1.49 8.29
C GLN A 168 -11.92 -0.01 8.07
N PHE A 169 -11.07 -0.80 8.68
CA PHE A 169 -11.28 -2.24 8.78
C PHE A 169 -12.09 -2.56 10.04
#